data_3a67e2fd356af5f54c49805c2d6a22c5
#
_entry.id   3a67e2fd356af5f54c49805c2d6a22c5
#
_cell.length_a   1.000
_cell.length_b   1.000
_cell.length_c   1.000
_cell.angle_alpha   90.00
_cell.angle_beta   90.00
_cell.angle_gamma   90.00
#
_symmetry.space_group_name_H-M   'P 1'
#
loop_
_entity.id
_entity.type
_entity.pdbx_description
1 polymer ?
#
loop_
_entity_poly.entity_id
_entity_poly.type
_entity_poly.pdbx_seq_one_letter_code
_entity_poly.pdbx_strand_id
1 'polypeptide(L)'
;MNILIDEKEAIFIKKKIDSARETYKPESIKLLFIAEAPPEEIKRFFYYEEVKDNDWLYLAIVKALCENESYNIAKIRANKKKILQKLQQDGIYLMDLCPIPL
;
A
#
# COMPACT_ATOMS: atom_id res chain seq x y z
N MET A 1 14.62 -24.08 -8.50
CA MET A 1 14.44 -23.46 -8.07
C MET A 1 13.92 -23.03 -7.25
N ASN A 2 13.75 -22.92 -6.53
CA ASN A 2 13.11 -22.36 -5.77
C ASN A 2 13.72 -21.76 -4.85
N ILE A 3 13.73 -20.62 -4.76
CA ILE A 3 14.16 -19.92 -3.75
C ILE A 3 13.15 -19.83 -2.80
N LEU A 4 13.38 -20.36 -1.73
CA LEU A 4 12.47 -20.25 -0.68
C LEU A 4 12.88 -19.09 0.17
N ILE A 5 11.95 -18.28 0.48
CA ILE A 5 12.14 -17.27 1.49
C ILE A 5 12.39 -17.99 2.80
N ASP A 6 13.45 -17.60 3.51
CA ASP A 6 13.75 -18.12 4.82
C ASP A 6 12.54 -17.82 5.71
N GLU A 7 12.19 -18.74 6.57
CA GLU A 7 11.05 -18.61 7.46
C GLU A 7 11.11 -17.35 8.31
N LYS A 8 12.29 -17.00 8.81
CA LYS A 8 12.49 -15.77 9.58
C LYS A 8 12.28 -14.53 8.73
N GLU A 9 12.72 -14.57 7.48
CA GLU A 9 12.55 -13.47 6.54
C GLU A 9 11.08 -13.28 6.19
N ALA A 10 10.36 -14.36 5.98
CA ALA A 10 8.92 -14.30 5.70
C ALA A 10 8.16 -13.70 6.87
N ILE A 11 8.49 -14.06 8.10
CA ILE A 11 7.87 -13.52 9.30
C ILE A 11 8.15 -12.02 9.42
N PHE A 12 9.40 -11.62 9.13
CA PHE A 12 9.81 -10.22 9.20
C PHE A 12 9.05 -9.36 8.18
N ILE A 13 8.94 -9.84 6.95
CA ILE A 13 8.21 -9.17 5.88
C ILE A 13 6.74 -9.03 6.25
N LYS A 14 6.13 -10.12 6.73
CA LYS A 14 4.73 -10.12 7.13
C LYS A 14 4.47 -9.11 8.23
N LYS A 15 5.34 -9.02 9.23
CA LYS A 15 5.20 -8.04 10.31
C LYS A 15 5.24 -6.61 9.80
N LYS A 16 6.14 -6.31 8.88
CA LYS A 16 6.23 -4.97 8.29
C LYS A 16 4.99 -4.61 7.51
N ILE A 17 4.50 -5.53 6.70
CA ILE A 17 3.29 -5.35 5.90
C ILE A 17 2.08 -5.15 6.80
N ASP A 18 1.92 -6.01 7.80
CA ASP A 18 0.80 -5.94 8.74
C ASP A 18 0.82 -4.64 9.54
N SER A 19 2.00 -4.22 9.98
CA SER A 19 2.15 -2.97 10.73
C SER A 19 1.80 -1.75 9.88
N ALA A 20 2.28 -1.70 8.64
CA ALA A 20 1.99 -0.59 7.74
C ALA A 20 0.49 -0.55 7.42
N ARG A 21 -0.12 -1.70 7.15
CA ARG A 21 -1.54 -1.81 6.86
C ARG A 21 -2.39 -1.36 8.04
N GLU A 22 -2.03 -1.81 9.24
CA GLU A 22 -2.78 -1.48 10.47
C GLU A 22 -2.72 0.01 10.78
N THR A 23 -1.59 0.64 10.51
CA THR A 23 -1.41 2.07 10.72
C THR A 23 -2.45 2.90 9.97
N TYR A 24 -2.84 2.44 8.77
CA TYR A 24 -3.75 3.20 7.91
C TYR A 24 -5.13 2.56 7.76
N LYS A 25 -5.46 1.61 8.61
CA LYS A 25 -6.77 0.97 8.57
C LYS A 25 -7.85 1.92 9.09
N PRO A 26 -8.93 2.16 8.32
CA PRO A 26 -10.03 3.01 8.78
C PRO A 26 -10.81 2.37 9.93
N GLU A 27 -11.43 3.19 10.76
CA GLU A 27 -12.35 2.69 11.78
C GLU A 27 -13.58 2.05 11.14
N SER A 28 -14.04 2.66 10.04
CA SER A 28 -15.18 2.13 9.30
C SER A 28 -14.80 2.12 7.82
N ILE A 29 -14.83 0.95 7.20
CA ILE A 29 -14.46 0.81 5.80
C ILE A 29 -15.69 1.10 4.93
N LYS A 30 -15.59 2.12 4.09
CA LYS A 30 -16.65 2.50 3.16
C LYS A 30 -16.36 2.00 1.74
N LEU A 31 -15.08 1.90 1.38
CA LEU A 31 -14.64 1.41 0.08
C LEU A 31 -13.45 0.50 0.28
N LEU A 32 -13.54 -0.72 -0.20
CA LEU A 32 -12.48 -1.70 -0.05
C LEU A 32 -11.93 -2.09 -1.42
N PHE A 33 -10.62 -1.87 -1.61
CA PHE A 33 -9.91 -2.39 -2.76
C PHE A 33 -9.26 -3.72 -2.35
N ILE A 34 -9.33 -4.71 -3.23
CA ILE A 34 -8.74 -6.02 -2.97
C ILE A 34 -7.68 -6.29 -4.02
N ALA A 35 -6.44 -6.49 -3.56
CA ALA A 35 -5.32 -6.86 -4.41
C ALA A 35 -4.98 -8.32 -4.18
N GLU A 36 -4.18 -8.91 -5.07
CA GLU A 36 -3.82 -10.32 -4.96
C GLU A 36 -2.82 -10.57 -3.85
N ALA A 37 -1.71 -9.84 -3.87
CA ALA A 37 -0.64 -9.97 -2.91
C ALA A 37 0.18 -8.69 -2.84
N PRO A 38 0.88 -8.43 -1.74
CA PRO A 38 1.79 -7.29 -1.70
C PRO A 38 2.98 -7.52 -2.63
N PRO A 39 3.66 -6.43 -3.07
CA PRO A 39 4.82 -6.57 -3.93
C PRO A 39 6.01 -7.20 -3.20
N GLU A 40 6.94 -7.78 -3.96
CA GLU A 40 8.14 -8.38 -3.38
C GLU A 40 8.98 -7.37 -2.62
N GLU A 41 9.07 -6.13 -3.14
CA GLU A 41 9.77 -5.07 -2.44
C GLU A 41 8.82 -4.30 -1.58
N ILE A 42 9.07 -4.31 -0.26
CA ILE A 42 8.23 -3.61 0.70
C ILE A 42 8.11 -2.12 0.36
N LYS A 43 9.12 -1.53 -0.26
CA LYS A 43 9.11 -0.11 -0.62
C LYS A 43 8.06 0.25 -1.68
N ARG A 44 7.52 -0.75 -2.39
CA ARG A 44 6.45 -0.56 -3.35
C ARG A 44 5.08 -0.86 -2.77
N PHE A 45 5.05 -1.32 -1.52
CA PHE A 45 3.78 -1.66 -0.87
C PHE A 45 2.92 -0.41 -0.67
N PHE A 46 1.63 -0.56 -0.93
CA PHE A 46 0.67 0.55 -0.90
C PHE A 46 0.76 1.40 0.38
N TYR A 47 0.86 0.75 1.53
CA TYR A 47 0.88 1.45 2.81
C TYR A 47 2.26 1.80 3.34
N TYR A 48 3.31 1.54 2.57
CA TYR A 48 4.67 1.90 2.98
C TYR A 48 4.93 3.36 2.62
N GLU A 49 5.31 4.16 3.60
CA GLU A 49 5.43 5.61 3.41
C GLU A 49 6.61 6.05 2.55
N GLU A 50 7.73 5.33 2.64
CA GLU A 50 8.92 5.68 1.87
C GLU A 50 8.81 5.13 0.47
N VAL A 51 8.63 6.02 -0.50
CA VAL A 51 8.42 5.63 -1.88
C VAL A 51 9.59 6.08 -2.72
N LYS A 52 10.10 5.18 -3.57
CA LYS A 52 11.13 5.52 -4.53
C LYS A 52 10.61 5.46 -5.95
N ASP A 53 10.07 4.31 -6.37
CA ASP A 53 9.60 4.10 -7.73
C ASP A 53 8.71 2.85 -7.80
N ASN A 54 8.16 2.60 -8.96
CA ASN A 54 7.40 1.37 -9.26
C ASN A 54 6.22 1.07 -8.31
N ASP A 55 5.65 2.09 -7.72
CA ASP A 55 4.49 2.01 -6.83
C ASP A 55 3.19 2.21 -7.62
N TRP A 56 3.04 1.43 -8.68
CA TRP A 56 1.98 1.62 -9.68
C TRP A 56 0.57 1.53 -9.12
N LEU A 57 0.34 0.63 -8.17
CA LEU A 57 -0.99 0.47 -7.58
C LEU A 57 -1.39 1.71 -6.80
N TYR A 58 -0.48 2.25 -6.00
CA TYR A 58 -0.72 3.48 -5.25
C TYR A 58 -1.03 4.64 -6.20
N LEU A 59 -0.20 4.82 -7.23
CA LEU A 59 -0.40 5.90 -8.19
C LEU A 59 -1.72 5.75 -8.94
N ALA A 60 -2.08 4.53 -9.33
CA ALA A 60 -3.32 4.28 -10.05
C ALA A 60 -4.56 4.59 -9.21
N ILE A 61 -4.55 4.19 -7.94
CA ILE A 61 -5.68 4.43 -7.05
C ILE A 61 -5.82 5.92 -6.75
N VAL A 62 -4.71 6.61 -6.47
CA VAL A 62 -4.75 8.05 -6.22
C VAL A 62 -5.25 8.80 -7.44
N LYS A 63 -4.80 8.42 -8.64
CA LYS A 63 -5.26 9.03 -9.88
C LYS A 63 -6.78 8.85 -10.06
N ALA A 64 -7.28 7.66 -9.78
CA ALA A 64 -8.70 7.37 -9.92
C ALA A 64 -9.56 8.16 -8.94
N LEU A 65 -9.04 8.42 -7.73
CA LEU A 65 -9.78 9.12 -6.70
C LEU A 65 -9.67 10.64 -6.76
N CYS A 66 -8.65 11.16 -7.46
CA CYS A 66 -8.40 12.60 -7.58
C CYS A 66 -8.78 13.12 -8.97
N GLU A 67 -10.04 12.94 -9.33
CA GLU A 67 -10.51 13.22 -10.69
C GLU A 67 -10.32 14.64 -11.17
N ASN A 68 -10.44 15.61 -10.29
CA ASN A 68 -10.45 17.02 -10.66
C ASN A 68 -9.16 17.78 -10.34
N GLU A 69 -8.11 17.08 -9.93
CA GLU A 69 -6.88 17.73 -9.58
C GLU A 69 -5.77 17.40 -10.56
N SER A 70 -4.79 18.29 -10.66
CA SER A 70 -3.61 18.04 -11.47
C SER A 70 -2.87 16.85 -10.92
N TYR A 71 -2.74 15.81 -11.74
CA TYR A 71 -2.02 14.62 -11.35
C TYR A 71 -0.52 14.86 -11.50
N ASN A 72 0.17 14.95 -10.37
CA ASN A 72 1.62 15.13 -10.35
C ASN A 72 2.27 14.05 -9.50
N ILE A 73 2.97 13.15 -10.15
CA ILE A 73 3.58 11.98 -9.50
C ILE A 73 4.54 12.37 -8.37
N ALA A 74 5.38 13.38 -8.62
CA ALA A 74 6.35 13.80 -7.61
C ALA A 74 5.65 14.32 -6.34
N LYS A 75 4.60 15.10 -6.49
CA LYS A 75 3.84 15.61 -5.35
C LYS A 75 3.08 14.51 -4.64
N ILE A 76 2.50 13.58 -5.39
CA ILE A 76 1.76 12.46 -4.84
C ILE A 76 2.68 11.58 -4.00
N ARG A 77 3.89 11.31 -4.47
CA ARG A 77 4.87 10.55 -3.72
C ARG A 77 5.37 11.31 -2.49
N ALA A 78 5.65 12.60 -2.65
CA ALA A 78 6.15 13.42 -1.55
C ALA A 78 5.14 13.55 -0.41
N ASN A 79 3.84 13.47 -0.73
CA ASN A 79 2.77 13.61 0.25
C ASN A 79 2.09 12.28 0.60
N LYS A 80 2.75 11.16 0.37
CA LYS A 80 2.12 9.85 0.53
C LYS A 80 1.53 9.65 1.93
N LYS A 81 2.25 10.01 2.97
CA LYS A 81 1.75 9.88 4.35
C LYS A 81 0.43 10.61 4.54
N LYS A 82 0.36 11.86 4.07
CA LYS A 82 -0.86 12.67 4.20
C LYS A 82 -2.00 12.10 3.37
N ILE A 83 -1.69 11.61 2.18
CA ILE A 83 -2.69 10.99 1.30
C ILE A 83 -3.24 9.71 1.92
N LEU A 84 -2.37 8.86 2.47
CA LEU A 84 -2.81 7.64 3.15
C LEU A 84 -3.69 7.96 4.37
N GLN A 85 -3.36 9.01 5.12
CA GLN A 85 -4.17 9.46 6.24
C GLN A 85 -5.54 9.94 5.76
N LYS A 86 -5.59 10.64 4.64
CA LYS A 86 -6.84 11.11 4.06
C LYS A 86 -7.72 9.92 3.61
N LEU A 87 -7.13 8.93 2.97
CA LEU A 87 -7.83 7.72 2.59
C LEU A 87 -8.39 7.00 3.82
N GLN A 88 -7.62 6.93 4.89
CA GLN A 88 -8.06 6.35 6.15
C GLN A 88 -9.27 7.10 6.71
N GLN A 89 -9.22 8.43 6.72
CA GLN A 89 -10.33 9.26 7.18
C GLN A 89 -11.59 9.07 6.34
N ASP A 90 -11.41 8.87 5.04
CA ASP A 90 -12.52 8.68 4.11
C ASP A 90 -13.05 7.24 4.08
N GLY A 91 -12.49 6.35 4.88
CA GLY A 91 -12.94 4.96 4.96
C GLY A 91 -12.49 4.09 3.79
N ILE A 92 -11.41 4.47 3.12
CA ILE A 92 -10.89 3.74 1.97
C ILE A 92 -9.74 2.84 2.42
N TYR A 93 -9.84 1.56 2.11
CA TYR A 93 -8.86 0.57 2.55
C TYR A 93 -8.49 -0.39 1.42
N LEU A 94 -7.25 -0.82 1.41
CA LEU A 94 -6.76 -1.83 0.47
C LEU A 94 -6.29 -3.05 1.25
N MET A 95 -6.75 -4.21 0.85
CA MET A 95 -6.37 -5.46 1.48
C MET A 95 -5.87 -6.43 0.42
N ASP A 96 -4.91 -7.27 0.78
CA ASP A 96 -4.39 -8.30 -0.11
C ASP A 96 -5.00 -9.65 0.22
N LEU A 97 -5.26 -10.46 -0.80
CA LEU A 97 -5.76 -11.82 -0.59
C LEU A 97 -4.69 -12.71 0.03
N CYS A 98 -3.44 -12.52 -0.38
CA CYS A 98 -2.31 -13.24 0.20
C CYS A 98 -1.59 -12.33 1.19
N PRO A 99 -1.22 -12.82 2.38
CA PRO A 99 -0.61 -11.98 3.40
C PRO A 99 0.85 -11.61 3.13
N ILE A 100 1.50 -12.29 2.21
CA ILE A 100 2.89 -12.03 1.84
C ILE A 100 3.04 -12.07 0.33
N PRO A 101 4.15 -11.56 -0.23
CA PRO A 101 4.39 -11.65 -1.68
C PRO A 101 4.36 -13.08 -2.19
N LEU A 102 3.87 -13.21 -3.40
CA LEU A 102 3.83 -14.52 -4.08
C LEU A 102 5.18 -14.89 -4.67
#